data_8851b7eafe2557c0acbf2070318cc85f
#
_entry.id   8851b7eafe2557c0acbf2070318cc85f
#
_cell.length_a   1.000
_cell.length_b   1.000
_cell.length_c   1.000
_cell.angle_alpha   90.00
_cell.angle_beta   90.00
_cell.angle_gamma   90.00
#
_symmetry.space_group_name_H-M   'P 1'
#
loop_
_entity.id
_entity.type
_entity.pdbx_description
1 polymer ?
#
loop_
_entity_poly.entity_id
_entity_poly.type
_entity_poly.pdbx_seq_one_letter_code
_entity_poly.pdbx_strand_id
1 'polypeptide(L)'
;MRYLTTSPPTFYDDTSHLDELDWDLILSRKWKMDSDEAKHKKMAEALIHTKVDICEIDAIVVYNEGVKEKVEKVFKQNGLKAPDILFDHDYKIRKYGFYYTKFFFDSRKNETLVIGPQTLLHAYKKILKQVKDVRRINKKEYQYKTIGELVEALDQDINCLPEMRDAVKISQNYPPHNDTVGEHTQKVVAEIRKCNYYKKASSQVQNVLLLGAYLHDMGKGPASKWENGQMKSAYLDHPADAIPMLKRILTEEIESVSDDEIRRLCMLVVYHDIIGDCLLKEREKQQIADIIENEDDYDMLSAISIADSTSINDARGRMISKNAPDMKVEVMNLKHG
;
A
#
# COMPACT_ATOMS: atom_id res chain seq x y z
N MET A 1 -22.55 -31.90 -0.44
CA MET A 1 -22.14 -30.49 -0.36
C MET A 1 -23.39 -29.66 -0.43
N ARG A 2 -23.73 -28.83 0.53
CA ARG A 2 -24.84 -27.89 0.41
C ARG A 2 -24.29 -26.52 0.15
N TYR A 3 -24.68 -25.91 -0.95
CA TYR A 3 -24.33 -24.55 -1.30
C TYR A 3 -25.54 -23.66 -1.01
N LEU A 4 -25.33 -22.56 -0.34
CA LEU A 4 -26.29 -21.49 -0.20
C LEU A 4 -25.80 -20.33 -1.04
N THR A 5 -26.54 -19.95 -2.06
CA THR A 5 -26.30 -18.69 -2.76
C THR A 5 -27.26 -17.66 -2.17
N THR A 6 -26.72 -16.58 -1.66
CA THR A 6 -27.55 -15.49 -1.17
C THR A 6 -27.36 -14.27 -2.03
N SER A 7 -28.41 -13.90 -2.74
CA SER A 7 -28.59 -12.51 -3.16
C SER A 7 -29.83 -12.03 -2.39
N PRO A 8 -29.72 -11.03 -1.49
CA PRO A 8 -30.94 -10.50 -0.89
C PRO A 8 -31.88 -9.99 -1.99
N PRO A 9 -33.16 -10.32 -1.98
CA PRO A 9 -33.89 -11.10 -0.99
C PRO A 9 -34.10 -12.59 -1.32
N THR A 10 -33.39 -13.16 -2.29
CA THR A 10 -33.62 -14.53 -2.78
C THR A 10 -32.59 -15.48 -2.21
N PHE A 11 -33.02 -16.50 -1.49
CA PHE A 11 -32.20 -17.56 -1.00
C PHE A 11 -32.40 -18.79 -1.88
N TYR A 12 -31.28 -19.33 -2.38
CA TYR A 12 -31.26 -20.64 -3.00
C TYR A 12 -30.59 -21.63 -2.03
N ASP A 13 -31.27 -22.69 -1.70
CA ASP A 13 -30.80 -23.68 -0.72
C ASP A 13 -30.08 -24.87 -1.36
N ASP A 14 -30.03 -24.90 -2.67
CA ASP A 14 -29.29 -25.93 -3.44
C ASP A 14 -28.68 -25.36 -4.74
N THR A 15 -27.96 -26.22 -5.46
CA THR A 15 -27.25 -25.84 -6.69
C THR A 15 -28.13 -25.82 -7.94
N SER A 16 -29.42 -26.21 -7.86
CA SER A 16 -30.32 -26.29 -9.02
C SER A 16 -30.63 -24.92 -9.62
N HIS A 17 -30.44 -23.86 -8.83
CA HIS A 17 -30.72 -22.48 -9.22
C HIS A 17 -29.45 -21.70 -9.70
N LEU A 18 -28.31 -22.37 -9.82
CA LEU A 18 -27.08 -21.66 -10.26
C LEU A 18 -27.20 -21.12 -11.69
N ASP A 19 -28.02 -21.75 -12.54
CA ASP A 19 -28.28 -21.31 -13.91
C ASP A 19 -29.18 -20.04 -13.96
N GLU A 20 -29.87 -19.70 -12.88
CA GLU A 20 -30.68 -18.50 -12.78
C GLU A 20 -29.86 -17.25 -12.39
N LEU A 21 -28.59 -17.46 -12.01
CA LEU A 21 -27.69 -16.36 -11.65
C LEU A 21 -27.22 -15.61 -12.91
N ASP A 22 -27.23 -14.30 -12.83
CA ASP A 22 -26.64 -13.42 -13.85
C ASP A 22 -25.11 -13.45 -13.76
N TRP A 23 -24.51 -14.50 -14.28
CA TRP A 23 -23.05 -14.69 -14.26
C TRP A 23 -22.29 -13.60 -14.98
N ASP A 24 -22.84 -13.02 -16.03
CA ASP A 24 -22.22 -11.90 -16.75
C ASP A 24 -22.13 -10.67 -15.87
N LEU A 25 -23.19 -10.38 -15.12
CA LEU A 25 -23.21 -9.30 -14.15
C LEU A 25 -22.29 -9.57 -12.96
N ILE A 26 -22.35 -10.78 -12.38
CA ILE A 26 -21.54 -11.19 -11.24
C ILE A 26 -20.04 -11.09 -11.56
N LEU A 27 -19.63 -11.57 -12.71
CA LEU A 27 -18.24 -11.57 -13.18
C LEU A 27 -17.82 -10.24 -13.84
N SER A 28 -18.77 -9.32 -14.09
CA SER A 28 -18.46 -8.03 -14.67
C SER A 28 -17.53 -7.19 -13.80
N ARG A 29 -16.77 -6.29 -14.42
CA ARG A 29 -15.90 -5.33 -13.72
C ARG A 29 -16.62 -4.04 -13.31
N LYS A 30 -17.93 -3.94 -13.55
CA LYS A 30 -18.72 -2.77 -13.17
C LYS A 30 -19.12 -2.89 -11.71
N TRP A 31 -18.82 -1.87 -10.93
CA TRP A 31 -19.25 -1.74 -9.52
C TRP A 31 -20.29 -0.62 -9.33
N LYS A 32 -20.35 0.33 -10.27
CA LYS A 32 -21.43 1.32 -10.30
C LYS A 32 -22.58 0.73 -11.09
N MET A 33 -23.65 0.40 -10.40
CA MET A 33 -24.87 -0.19 -10.97
C MET A 33 -25.94 0.87 -11.09
N ASP A 34 -26.75 0.73 -12.15
CA ASP A 34 -27.82 1.70 -12.46
C ASP A 34 -29.09 1.45 -11.64
N SER A 35 -29.19 0.30 -10.98
CA SER A 35 -30.33 -0.05 -10.11
C SER A 35 -29.88 -0.81 -8.86
N ASP A 36 -30.73 -0.79 -7.82
CA ASP A 36 -30.49 -1.55 -6.60
C ASP A 36 -30.62 -3.06 -6.84
N GLU A 37 -31.47 -3.49 -7.77
CA GLU A 37 -31.57 -4.88 -8.18
C GLU A 37 -30.24 -5.40 -8.78
N ALA A 38 -29.62 -4.63 -9.68
CA ALA A 38 -28.32 -4.97 -10.24
C ALA A 38 -27.21 -5.01 -9.17
N LYS A 39 -27.27 -4.12 -8.17
CA LYS A 39 -26.34 -4.18 -7.02
C LYS A 39 -26.53 -5.47 -6.23
N HIS A 40 -27.78 -5.85 -5.93
CA HIS A 40 -28.06 -7.08 -5.18
C HIS A 40 -27.59 -8.32 -5.93
N LYS A 41 -27.86 -8.40 -7.25
CA LYS A 41 -27.35 -9.52 -8.08
C LYS A 41 -25.83 -9.57 -8.09
N LYS A 42 -25.16 -8.41 -8.13
CA LYS A 42 -23.71 -8.32 -8.08
C LYS A 42 -23.11 -8.77 -6.75
N MET A 43 -23.85 -8.69 -5.66
CA MET A 43 -23.45 -9.11 -4.32
C MET A 43 -23.73 -10.58 -4.02
N ALA A 44 -24.08 -11.38 -5.03
CA ALA A 44 -24.29 -12.81 -4.85
C ALA A 44 -23.06 -13.49 -4.25
N GLU A 45 -23.27 -14.32 -3.23
CA GLU A 45 -22.24 -15.12 -2.58
C GLU A 45 -22.69 -16.58 -2.46
N ALA A 46 -21.73 -17.49 -2.47
CA ALA A 46 -21.97 -18.91 -2.25
C ALA A 46 -21.43 -19.33 -0.89
N LEU A 47 -22.26 -19.88 -0.03
CA LEU A 47 -21.89 -20.43 1.27
C LEU A 47 -21.66 -21.93 1.17
N ILE A 48 -20.49 -22.41 1.56
CA ILE A 48 -20.15 -23.81 1.55
C ILE A 48 -20.28 -24.36 2.96
N HIS A 49 -21.20 -25.32 3.14
CA HIS A 49 -21.41 -25.94 4.43
C HIS A 49 -20.27 -26.90 4.78
N THR A 50 -19.70 -26.73 5.95
CA THR A 50 -18.62 -27.49 6.59
C THR A 50 -17.21 -27.18 6.09
N LYS A 51 -16.78 -27.63 4.93
CA LYS A 51 -15.39 -27.47 4.44
C LYS A 51 -15.30 -27.58 2.93
N VAL A 52 -14.23 -27.04 2.38
CA VAL A 52 -13.74 -27.30 1.03
C VAL A 52 -12.47 -28.14 1.14
N ASP A 53 -12.39 -29.24 0.41
CA ASP A 53 -11.16 -30.03 0.39
C ASP A 53 -10.10 -29.28 -0.42
N ILE A 54 -8.84 -29.35 0.03
CA ILE A 54 -7.75 -28.57 -0.57
C ILE A 54 -7.52 -28.90 -2.04
N CYS A 55 -7.83 -30.11 -2.48
CA CYS A 55 -7.71 -30.54 -3.86
C CYS A 55 -8.75 -29.89 -4.81
N GLU A 56 -9.78 -29.25 -4.26
CA GLU A 56 -10.80 -28.50 -5.01
C GLU A 56 -10.45 -27.02 -5.12
N ILE A 57 -9.30 -26.61 -4.59
CA ILE A 57 -8.80 -25.23 -4.67
C ILE A 57 -7.79 -25.13 -5.82
N ASP A 58 -8.14 -24.43 -6.88
CA ASP A 58 -7.26 -24.23 -8.03
C ASP A 58 -6.10 -23.29 -7.70
N ALA A 59 -6.38 -22.23 -6.96
CA ALA A 59 -5.37 -21.25 -6.58
C ALA A 59 -5.72 -20.52 -5.29
N ILE A 60 -4.69 -20.03 -4.60
CA ILE A 60 -4.82 -19.10 -3.47
C ILE A 60 -4.37 -17.73 -3.94
N VAL A 61 -5.27 -16.76 -3.88
CA VAL A 61 -4.94 -15.37 -4.22
C VAL A 61 -4.44 -14.66 -2.97
N VAL A 62 -3.26 -14.09 -3.06
CA VAL A 62 -2.62 -13.36 -1.96
C VAL A 62 -2.33 -11.92 -2.35
N TYR A 63 -2.24 -11.06 -1.35
CA TYR A 63 -2.07 -9.64 -1.56
C TYR A 63 -0.61 -9.24 -1.87
N ASN A 64 0.37 -9.89 -1.20
CA ASN A 64 1.79 -9.57 -1.32
C ASN A 64 2.69 -10.77 -1.00
N GLU A 65 3.99 -10.62 -1.22
CA GLU A 65 4.99 -11.66 -0.97
C GLU A 65 4.99 -12.14 0.48
N GLY A 66 4.86 -11.25 1.46
CA GLY A 66 4.83 -11.66 2.87
C GLY A 66 3.66 -12.60 3.19
N VAL A 67 2.50 -12.38 2.60
CA VAL A 67 1.35 -13.30 2.74
C VAL A 67 1.60 -14.60 2.00
N LYS A 68 2.23 -14.56 0.81
CA LYS A 68 2.61 -15.77 0.06
C LYS A 68 3.55 -16.66 0.86
N GLU A 69 4.64 -16.09 1.39
CA GLU A 69 5.59 -16.84 2.22
C GLU A 69 4.92 -17.51 3.43
N LYS A 70 3.94 -16.83 4.05
CA LYS A 70 3.16 -17.43 5.16
C LYS A 70 2.32 -18.61 4.70
N VAL A 71 1.61 -18.46 3.58
CA VAL A 71 0.80 -19.56 3.02
C VAL A 71 1.70 -20.74 2.70
N GLU A 72 2.82 -20.53 2.02
CA GLU A 72 3.79 -21.59 1.71
C GLU A 72 4.33 -22.27 2.97
N LYS A 73 4.66 -21.47 4.00
CA LYS A 73 5.13 -22.00 5.28
C LYS A 73 4.07 -22.87 5.96
N VAL A 74 2.80 -22.46 5.98
CA VAL A 74 1.70 -23.23 6.57
C VAL A 74 1.54 -24.57 5.85
N PHE A 75 1.53 -24.57 4.52
CA PHE A 75 1.44 -25.81 3.74
C PHE A 75 2.63 -26.74 4.01
N LYS A 76 3.84 -26.21 4.00
CA LYS A 76 5.07 -26.95 4.30
C LYS A 76 5.06 -27.56 5.71
N GLN A 77 4.62 -26.80 6.72
CA GLN A 77 4.53 -27.27 8.11
C GLN A 77 3.54 -28.41 8.29
N ASN A 78 2.50 -28.46 7.46
CA ASN A 78 1.49 -29.52 7.49
C ASN A 78 1.78 -30.67 6.49
N GLY A 79 2.92 -30.65 5.81
CA GLY A 79 3.28 -31.69 4.82
C GLY A 79 2.38 -31.69 3.58
N LEU A 80 1.71 -30.58 3.29
CA LEU A 80 0.79 -30.44 2.16
C LEU A 80 1.45 -29.69 1.02
N LYS A 81 1.04 -30.04 -0.20
CA LYS A 81 1.38 -29.23 -1.39
C LYS A 81 0.41 -28.06 -1.48
N ALA A 82 0.94 -26.85 -1.56
CA ALA A 82 0.10 -25.68 -1.80
C ALA A 82 -0.49 -25.71 -3.22
N PRO A 83 -1.75 -25.27 -3.41
CA PRO A 83 -2.26 -24.88 -4.71
C PRO A 83 -1.41 -23.77 -5.32
N ASP A 84 -1.68 -23.39 -6.56
CA ASP A 84 -1.01 -22.23 -7.17
C ASP A 84 -1.25 -20.98 -6.32
N ILE A 85 -0.18 -20.24 -6.02
CA ILE A 85 -0.29 -18.98 -5.27
C ILE A 85 -0.12 -17.82 -6.25
N LEU A 86 -1.19 -17.04 -6.38
CA LEU A 86 -1.29 -15.92 -7.32
C LEU A 86 -1.43 -14.61 -6.55
N PHE A 87 -0.94 -13.52 -7.14
CA PHE A 87 -1.17 -12.19 -6.56
C PHE A 87 -2.47 -11.60 -7.11
N ASP A 88 -3.21 -10.84 -6.30
CA ASP A 88 -4.44 -10.17 -6.73
C ASP A 88 -4.21 -9.15 -7.86
N HIS A 89 -2.96 -8.69 -7.99
CA HIS A 89 -2.51 -7.81 -9.06
C HIS A 89 -2.04 -8.54 -10.32
N ASP A 90 -1.95 -9.87 -10.27
CA ASP A 90 -1.51 -10.66 -11.42
C ASP A 90 -2.49 -10.45 -12.58
N TYR A 91 -1.94 -10.23 -13.79
CA TYR A 91 -2.72 -10.08 -15.02
C TYR A 91 -3.73 -11.22 -15.23
N LYS A 92 -3.38 -12.44 -14.84
CA LYS A 92 -4.25 -13.62 -14.94
C LYS A 92 -5.51 -13.49 -14.09
N ILE A 93 -5.43 -12.85 -12.92
CA ILE A 93 -6.55 -12.69 -12.00
C ILE A 93 -7.39 -11.47 -12.37
N ARG A 94 -6.79 -10.43 -12.94
CA ARG A 94 -7.50 -9.23 -13.37
C ARG A 94 -8.67 -9.53 -14.31
N LYS A 95 -8.57 -10.60 -15.12
CA LYS A 95 -9.66 -11.04 -15.97
C LYS A 95 -10.90 -11.51 -15.18
N TYR A 96 -10.75 -11.96 -13.95
CA TYR A 96 -11.83 -12.39 -13.07
C TYR A 96 -12.43 -11.26 -12.22
N GLY A 97 -11.96 -10.02 -12.37
CA GLY A 97 -12.55 -8.85 -11.73
C GLY A 97 -12.16 -8.64 -10.27
N PHE A 98 -11.20 -9.41 -9.74
CA PHE A 98 -10.68 -9.16 -8.40
C PHE A 98 -9.78 -7.92 -8.38
N TYR A 99 -10.23 -6.88 -7.69
CA TYR A 99 -9.51 -5.64 -7.46
C TYR A 99 -9.47 -5.36 -5.97
N TYR A 100 -8.67 -6.12 -5.24
CA TYR A 100 -8.61 -6.02 -3.78
C TYR A 100 -8.28 -4.61 -3.30
N THR A 101 -7.35 -3.94 -3.93
CA THR A 101 -6.97 -2.56 -3.61
C THR A 101 -8.03 -1.53 -4.00
N LYS A 102 -8.65 -1.69 -5.15
CA LYS A 102 -9.72 -0.79 -5.60
C LYS A 102 -11.01 -0.93 -4.81
N PHE A 103 -11.19 -2.05 -4.13
CA PHE A 103 -12.34 -2.30 -3.28
C PHE A 103 -12.30 -1.47 -2.00
N PHE A 104 -11.10 -1.23 -1.47
CA PHE A 104 -10.90 -0.47 -0.23
C PHE A 104 -10.64 1.01 -0.45
N PHE A 105 -10.12 1.38 -1.62
CA PHE A 105 -9.68 2.74 -1.91
C PHE A 105 -10.18 3.12 -3.31
N ASP A 106 -11.33 3.78 -3.39
CA ASP A 106 -11.83 4.31 -4.67
C ASP A 106 -11.02 5.56 -5.05
N SER A 107 -9.79 5.32 -5.52
CA SER A 107 -8.88 6.37 -5.95
C SER A 107 -9.34 7.11 -7.19
N ARG A 108 -10.34 6.60 -7.90
CA ARG A 108 -10.78 7.14 -9.19
C ARG A 108 -11.79 8.27 -9.12
N LYS A 109 -12.42 8.48 -7.98
CA LYS A 109 -13.35 9.61 -7.81
C LYS A 109 -12.64 10.93 -7.66
N ASN A 110 -11.37 10.87 -7.34
CA ASN A 110 -10.53 12.03 -7.11
C ASN A 110 -9.19 11.78 -7.78
N GLU A 111 -9.03 12.22 -9.01
CA GLU A 111 -7.81 12.02 -9.80
C GLU A 111 -6.56 12.60 -9.12
N THR A 112 -6.75 13.58 -8.25
CA THR A 112 -5.69 14.25 -7.49
C THR A 112 -5.43 13.63 -6.12
N LEU A 113 -6.22 12.63 -5.71
CA LEU A 113 -6.19 12.08 -4.37
C LEU A 113 -6.30 10.57 -4.39
N VAL A 114 -5.19 9.90 -4.31
CA VAL A 114 -5.13 8.43 -4.26
C VAL A 114 -5.77 7.91 -2.97
N ILE A 115 -5.48 8.55 -1.83
CA ILE A 115 -6.11 8.29 -0.54
C ILE A 115 -6.46 9.63 0.11
N GLY A 116 -7.73 9.84 0.44
CA GLY A 116 -8.16 11.01 1.19
C GLY A 116 -7.69 11.00 2.63
N PRO A 117 -7.59 12.18 3.27
CA PRO A 117 -7.15 12.30 4.67
C PRO A 117 -7.95 11.41 5.64
N GLN A 118 -9.26 11.31 5.46
CA GLN A 118 -10.12 10.45 6.28
C GLN A 118 -9.84 8.96 6.06
N THR A 119 -9.53 8.56 4.83
CA THR A 119 -9.15 7.18 4.51
C THR A 119 -7.79 6.83 5.12
N LEU A 120 -6.83 7.76 5.06
CA LEU A 120 -5.54 7.59 5.73
C LEU A 120 -5.69 7.45 7.24
N LEU A 121 -6.49 8.31 7.87
CA LEU A 121 -6.76 8.25 9.31
C LEU A 121 -7.41 6.92 9.70
N HIS A 122 -8.34 6.41 8.90
CA HIS A 122 -8.95 5.10 9.12
C HIS A 122 -7.93 3.97 8.97
N ALA A 123 -7.12 3.98 7.93
CA ALA A 123 -6.06 3.00 7.71
C ALA A 123 -5.05 3.00 8.85
N TYR A 124 -4.60 4.17 9.29
CA TYR A 124 -3.71 4.33 10.43
C TYR A 124 -4.31 3.74 11.71
N LYS A 125 -5.56 4.09 12.08
CA LYS A 125 -6.23 3.55 13.27
C LYS A 125 -6.36 2.02 13.21
N LYS A 126 -6.63 1.48 12.04
CA LYS A 126 -6.71 0.03 11.82
C LYS A 126 -5.37 -0.64 12.00
N ILE A 127 -4.30 -0.09 11.44
CA ILE A 127 -2.92 -0.59 11.62
C ILE A 127 -2.55 -0.54 13.08
N LEU A 128 -2.74 0.61 13.74
CA LEU A 128 -2.44 0.80 15.15
C LEU A 128 -3.14 -0.22 16.06
N LYS A 129 -4.45 -0.42 15.84
CA LYS A 129 -5.21 -1.44 16.57
C LYS A 129 -4.61 -2.83 16.37
N GLN A 130 -4.31 -3.21 15.14
CA GLN A 130 -3.76 -4.53 14.83
C GLN A 130 -2.36 -4.74 15.41
N VAL A 131 -1.49 -3.74 15.35
CA VAL A 131 -0.18 -3.78 16.02
C VAL A 131 -0.35 -4.05 17.52
N LYS A 132 -1.27 -3.34 18.19
CA LYS A 132 -1.56 -3.54 19.61
C LYS A 132 -2.15 -4.93 19.91
N ASP A 133 -3.08 -5.39 19.09
CA ASP A 133 -3.72 -6.71 19.27
C ASP A 133 -2.72 -7.85 19.08
N VAL A 134 -1.89 -7.80 18.04
CA VAL A 134 -0.85 -8.82 17.78
C VAL A 134 0.14 -8.88 18.94
N ARG A 135 0.61 -7.73 19.44
CA ARG A 135 1.56 -7.67 20.57
C ARG A 135 0.98 -8.21 21.86
N ARG A 136 -0.33 -8.05 22.08
CA ARG A 136 -1.01 -8.57 23.28
C ARG A 136 -1.15 -10.09 23.25
N ILE A 137 -1.33 -10.68 22.05
CA ILE A 137 -1.69 -12.08 21.91
C ILE A 137 -0.45 -12.97 21.66
N ASN A 138 0.57 -12.46 21.00
CA ASN A 138 1.71 -13.24 20.54
C ASN A 138 3.00 -12.88 21.27
N LYS A 139 3.58 -13.89 21.94
CA LYS A 139 5.02 -13.95 22.25
C LYS A 139 5.78 -14.37 20.99
N LYS A 140 5.72 -13.55 19.91
CA LYS A 140 6.41 -13.83 18.67
C LYS A 140 7.85 -13.31 18.76
N GLU A 141 8.81 -14.05 18.23
CA GLU A 141 10.13 -13.52 17.93
C GLU A 141 10.02 -12.62 16.70
N TYR A 142 10.33 -11.35 16.86
CA TYR A 142 10.41 -10.38 15.77
C TYR A 142 11.83 -10.40 15.19
N GLN A 143 11.93 -10.10 13.91
CA GLN A 143 13.22 -10.05 13.24
C GLN A 143 14.01 -8.79 13.65
N TYR A 144 13.31 -7.69 13.90
CA TYR A 144 13.90 -6.40 14.27
C TYR A 144 13.26 -5.89 15.57
N LYS A 145 14.06 -5.36 16.48
CA LYS A 145 13.55 -4.79 17.73
C LYS A 145 12.95 -3.41 17.52
N THR A 146 13.55 -2.62 16.62
CA THR A 146 13.19 -1.21 16.37
C THR A 146 13.19 -0.90 14.88
N ILE A 147 12.62 0.26 14.52
CA ILE A 147 12.71 0.82 13.16
C ILE A 147 14.18 1.01 12.76
N GLY A 148 15.05 1.41 13.68
CA GLY A 148 16.47 1.60 13.43
C GLY A 148 17.16 0.33 12.95
N GLU A 149 16.92 -0.81 13.62
CA GLU A 149 17.47 -2.11 13.20
C GLU A 149 16.99 -2.54 11.81
N LEU A 150 15.72 -2.27 11.47
CA LEU A 150 15.22 -2.52 10.10
C LEU A 150 15.89 -1.60 9.08
N VAL A 151 16.09 -0.32 9.41
CA VAL A 151 16.80 0.62 8.50
C VAL A 151 18.24 0.16 8.27
N GLU A 152 18.95 -0.27 9.32
CA GLU A 152 20.30 -0.82 9.20
C GLU A 152 20.34 -2.08 8.31
N ALA A 153 19.32 -2.95 8.42
CA ALA A 153 19.20 -4.13 7.57
C ALA A 153 18.94 -3.74 6.10
N LEU A 154 18.07 -2.76 5.84
CA LEU A 154 17.81 -2.24 4.50
C LEU A 154 19.02 -1.54 3.88
N ASP A 155 19.85 -0.90 4.69
CA ASP A 155 21.12 -0.32 4.27
C ASP A 155 22.13 -1.40 3.80
N GLN A 156 22.11 -2.56 4.42
CA GLN A 156 22.97 -3.69 4.06
C GLN A 156 22.39 -4.46 2.87
N ASP A 157 21.08 -4.71 2.88
CA ASP A 157 20.38 -5.43 1.81
C ASP A 157 18.93 -4.91 1.68
N ILE A 158 18.68 -4.14 0.63
CA ILE A 158 17.33 -3.64 0.32
C ILE A 158 16.31 -4.78 0.12
N ASN A 159 16.75 -6.00 -0.13
CA ASN A 159 15.89 -7.17 -0.33
C ASN A 159 15.54 -7.90 0.98
N CYS A 160 15.93 -7.38 2.15
CA CYS A 160 15.66 -8.04 3.44
C CYS A 160 14.15 -8.20 3.73
N LEU A 161 13.29 -7.32 3.18
CA LEU A 161 11.84 -7.44 3.25
C LEU A 161 11.26 -8.12 1.99
N PRO A 162 10.30 -9.05 2.14
CA PRO A 162 9.66 -9.71 0.99
C PRO A 162 9.05 -8.73 -0.02
N GLU A 163 8.39 -7.67 0.46
CA GLU A 163 7.77 -6.64 -0.38
C GLU A 163 8.79 -5.88 -1.23
N MET A 164 9.97 -5.59 -0.64
CA MET A 164 11.03 -4.89 -1.34
C MET A 164 11.74 -5.80 -2.34
N ARG A 165 11.97 -7.07 -1.98
CA ARG A 165 12.71 -8.05 -2.79
C ARG A 165 12.22 -8.15 -4.24
N ASP A 166 10.92 -8.00 -4.42
CA ASP A 166 10.31 -8.09 -5.74
C ASP A 166 10.08 -6.70 -6.37
N ALA A 167 9.71 -5.71 -5.56
CA ALA A 167 9.49 -4.34 -6.03
C ALA A 167 10.75 -3.71 -6.64
N VAL A 168 11.92 -3.92 -6.04
CA VAL A 168 13.20 -3.31 -6.48
C VAL A 168 13.61 -3.66 -7.90
N LYS A 169 13.11 -4.78 -8.43
CA LYS A 169 13.43 -5.26 -9.79
C LYS A 169 12.57 -4.62 -10.88
N ILE A 170 11.50 -3.92 -10.51
CA ILE A 170 10.57 -3.33 -11.46
C ILE A 170 11.26 -2.19 -12.21
N SER A 171 11.30 -2.30 -13.53
CA SER A 171 11.83 -1.26 -14.39
C SER A 171 10.77 -0.19 -14.66
N GLN A 172 11.14 1.08 -14.50
CA GLN A 172 10.25 2.22 -14.75
C GLN A 172 10.60 2.84 -16.11
N ASN A 173 9.98 2.33 -17.18
CA ASN A 173 10.25 2.73 -18.56
C ASN A 173 9.22 3.76 -19.06
N TYR A 174 9.11 4.89 -18.38
CA TYR A 174 8.25 6.00 -18.79
C TYR A 174 8.87 7.33 -18.36
N PRO A 175 8.88 8.36 -19.21
CA PRO A 175 9.47 9.66 -18.85
C PRO A 175 8.76 10.30 -17.64
N PRO A 176 9.52 10.88 -16.71
CA PRO A 176 10.98 11.07 -16.72
C PRO A 176 11.78 9.90 -16.06
N HIS A 177 11.13 8.80 -15.72
CA HIS A 177 11.76 7.66 -15.04
C HIS A 177 12.52 6.77 -16.03
N ASN A 178 13.75 6.39 -15.64
CA ASN A 178 14.60 5.46 -16.38
C ASN A 178 15.28 4.42 -15.47
N ASP A 179 15.02 4.48 -14.17
CA ASP A 179 15.61 3.60 -13.16
C ASP A 179 14.67 2.45 -12.82
N THR A 180 15.20 1.40 -12.23
CA THR A 180 14.38 0.45 -11.48
C THR A 180 13.82 1.11 -10.21
N VAL A 181 12.77 0.53 -9.63
CA VAL A 181 12.25 1.00 -8.33
C VAL A 181 13.34 0.96 -7.25
N GLY A 182 14.21 -0.06 -7.27
CA GLY A 182 15.32 -0.17 -6.32
C GLY A 182 16.36 0.93 -6.47
N GLU A 183 16.82 1.20 -7.70
CA GLU A 183 17.77 2.29 -7.98
C GLU A 183 17.21 3.65 -7.60
N HIS A 184 15.96 3.91 -7.94
CA HIS A 184 15.24 5.12 -7.54
C HIS A 184 15.17 5.24 -6.00
N THR A 185 14.74 4.19 -5.31
CA THR A 185 14.67 4.17 -3.83
C THR A 185 16.01 4.49 -3.19
N GLN A 186 17.11 3.90 -3.68
CA GLN A 186 18.44 4.18 -3.16
C GLN A 186 18.86 5.64 -3.38
N LYS A 187 18.51 6.24 -4.52
CA LYS A 187 18.75 7.66 -4.79
C LYS A 187 17.96 8.55 -3.81
N VAL A 188 16.68 8.24 -3.57
CA VAL A 188 15.84 8.97 -2.60
C VAL A 188 16.44 8.91 -1.20
N VAL A 189 16.84 7.74 -0.72
CA VAL A 189 17.50 7.57 0.58
C VAL A 189 18.81 8.37 0.65
N ALA A 190 19.60 8.39 -0.42
CA ALA A 190 20.82 9.19 -0.46
C ALA A 190 20.53 10.71 -0.39
N GLU A 191 19.49 11.19 -1.06
CA GLU A 191 19.08 12.62 -0.98
C GLU A 191 18.55 12.98 0.40
N ILE A 192 17.76 12.11 1.06
CA ILE A 192 17.32 12.31 2.46
C ILE A 192 18.52 12.52 3.37
N ARG A 193 19.53 11.68 3.28
CA ARG A 193 20.76 11.79 4.14
C ARG A 193 21.54 13.07 3.93
N LYS A 194 21.42 13.70 2.78
CA LYS A 194 22.06 14.99 2.47
C LYS A 194 21.28 16.18 3.03
N CYS A 195 19.95 16.06 3.21
CA CYS A 195 19.11 17.19 3.56
C CYS A 195 19.39 17.72 4.98
N ASN A 196 19.22 19.04 5.14
CA ASN A 196 19.51 19.71 6.43
C ASN A 196 18.54 19.30 7.54
N TYR A 197 17.28 19.01 7.19
CA TYR A 197 16.29 18.56 8.16
C TYR A 197 16.73 17.23 8.78
N TYR A 198 17.04 16.23 7.96
CA TYR A 198 17.52 14.93 8.45
C TYR A 198 18.74 15.06 9.36
N LYS A 199 19.75 15.85 8.96
CA LYS A 199 20.99 16.02 9.75
C LYS A 199 20.78 16.63 11.14
N LYS A 200 19.69 17.41 11.32
CA LYS A 200 19.34 18.08 12.59
C LYS A 200 18.32 17.31 13.41
N ALA A 201 17.63 16.35 12.80
CA ALA A 201 16.59 15.57 13.46
C ALA A 201 17.16 14.60 14.50
N SER A 202 16.33 14.20 15.47
CA SER A 202 16.67 13.12 16.40
C SER A 202 16.82 11.79 15.67
N SER A 203 17.58 10.86 16.25
CA SER A 203 17.76 9.52 15.67
C SER A 203 16.44 8.81 15.38
N GLN A 204 15.43 8.99 16.24
CA GLN A 204 14.10 8.42 16.03
C GLN A 204 13.44 8.97 14.76
N VAL A 205 13.46 10.29 14.58
CA VAL A 205 12.90 10.96 13.39
C VAL A 205 13.70 10.57 12.14
N GLN A 206 15.03 10.50 12.24
CA GLN A 206 15.91 10.04 11.16
C GLN A 206 15.51 8.63 10.68
N ASN A 207 15.31 7.71 11.61
CA ASN A 207 14.95 6.32 11.30
C ASN A 207 13.56 6.23 10.64
N VAL A 208 12.57 6.97 11.15
CA VAL A 208 11.24 7.02 10.56
C VAL A 208 11.28 7.58 9.14
N LEU A 209 12.03 8.66 8.92
CA LEU A 209 12.16 9.29 7.61
C LEU A 209 12.89 8.38 6.61
N LEU A 210 13.95 7.70 7.04
CA LEU A 210 14.66 6.73 6.19
C LEU A 210 13.78 5.52 5.87
N LEU A 211 13.08 4.97 6.85
CA LEU A 211 12.18 3.85 6.59
C LEU A 211 11.05 4.28 5.63
N GLY A 212 10.48 5.49 5.81
CA GLY A 212 9.53 6.06 4.86
C GLY A 212 10.10 6.15 3.45
N ALA A 213 11.35 6.60 3.31
CA ALA A 213 12.04 6.69 2.03
C ALA A 213 12.31 5.31 1.40
N TYR A 214 12.66 4.30 2.18
CA TYR A 214 12.81 2.93 1.67
C TYR A 214 11.49 2.34 1.17
N LEU A 215 10.38 2.64 1.84
CA LEU A 215 9.09 2.00 1.61
C LEU A 215 8.12 2.80 0.72
N HIS A 216 8.45 4.05 0.34
CA HIS A 216 7.50 4.96 -0.35
C HIS A 216 6.92 4.35 -1.63
N ASP A 217 7.72 3.61 -2.37
CA ASP A 217 7.39 3.02 -3.67
C ASP A 217 7.10 1.51 -3.63
N MET A 218 7.12 0.87 -2.45
CA MET A 218 6.91 -0.59 -2.35
C MET A 218 5.56 -1.06 -2.92
N GLY A 219 4.54 -0.21 -2.91
CA GLY A 219 3.23 -0.52 -3.50
C GLY A 219 3.23 -0.62 -5.02
N LYS A 220 4.31 -0.27 -5.70
CA LYS A 220 4.52 -0.60 -7.12
C LYS A 220 4.71 -2.10 -7.34
N GLY A 221 5.19 -2.84 -6.32
CA GLY A 221 5.28 -4.30 -6.33
C GLY A 221 3.91 -5.01 -6.24
N PRO A 222 3.90 -6.34 -6.46
CA PRO A 222 5.01 -7.17 -6.92
C PRO A 222 5.32 -6.98 -8.43
N ALA A 223 6.51 -7.43 -8.88
CA ALA A 223 6.91 -7.30 -10.29
C ALA A 223 5.97 -8.04 -11.26
N SER A 224 5.32 -9.11 -10.80
CA SER A 224 4.30 -9.86 -11.57
C SER A 224 3.05 -9.03 -11.93
N LYS A 225 2.85 -7.89 -11.31
CA LYS A 225 1.83 -6.89 -11.65
C LYS A 225 2.04 -6.27 -13.04
N TRP A 226 3.27 -6.31 -13.53
CA TRP A 226 3.72 -5.66 -14.74
C TRP A 226 4.17 -6.67 -15.79
N GLU A 227 3.82 -6.42 -17.04
CA GLU A 227 4.29 -7.23 -18.16
C GLU A 227 5.83 -7.20 -18.20
N ASN A 228 6.45 -8.37 -18.07
CA ASN A 228 7.91 -8.53 -17.99
C ASN A 228 8.59 -7.67 -16.90
N GLY A 229 7.88 -7.35 -15.81
CA GLY A 229 8.41 -6.50 -14.74
C GLY A 229 8.62 -5.03 -15.14
N GLN A 230 7.94 -4.54 -16.19
CA GLN A 230 8.13 -3.21 -16.75
C GLN A 230 6.89 -2.34 -16.60
N MET A 231 7.02 -1.21 -15.92
CA MET A 231 6.03 -0.15 -15.89
C MET A 231 6.18 0.73 -17.13
N LYS A 232 5.08 0.88 -17.88
CA LYS A 232 5.02 1.73 -19.10
C LYS A 232 4.32 3.07 -18.85
N SER A 233 3.83 3.30 -17.65
CA SER A 233 3.16 4.54 -17.21
C SER A 233 3.21 4.66 -15.69
N ALA A 234 2.97 5.86 -15.16
CA ALA A 234 2.83 6.10 -13.73
C ALA A 234 1.69 5.26 -13.13
N TYR A 235 1.92 4.72 -11.95
CA TYR A 235 0.93 3.94 -11.21
C TYR A 235 0.45 4.73 -10.00
N LEU A 236 -0.70 5.36 -10.14
CA LEU A 236 -1.24 6.28 -9.14
C LEU A 236 -1.78 5.57 -7.88
N ASP A 237 -2.09 4.28 -7.98
CA ASP A 237 -2.64 3.51 -6.85
C ASP A 237 -1.55 2.93 -5.92
N HIS A 238 -0.25 3.10 -6.22
CA HIS A 238 0.83 2.51 -5.42
C HIS A 238 0.83 2.93 -3.93
N PRO A 239 0.43 4.16 -3.54
CA PRO A 239 0.34 4.49 -2.12
C PRO A 239 -0.76 3.69 -1.40
N ALA A 240 -1.89 3.43 -2.06
CA ALA A 240 -2.95 2.59 -1.51
C ALA A 240 -2.50 1.13 -1.37
N ASP A 241 -1.79 0.61 -2.38
CA ASP A 241 -1.24 -0.74 -2.38
C ASP A 241 -0.15 -0.93 -1.30
N ALA A 242 0.54 0.14 -0.92
CA ALA A 242 1.56 0.10 0.12
C ALA A 242 0.98 -0.10 1.54
N ILE A 243 -0.27 0.31 1.81
CA ILE A 243 -0.85 0.27 3.17
C ILE A 243 -0.90 -1.14 3.76
N PRO A 244 -1.42 -2.18 3.10
CA PRO A 244 -1.40 -3.54 3.65
C PRO A 244 0.01 -4.09 3.82
N MET A 245 0.95 -3.70 2.96
CA MET A 245 2.36 -4.07 3.08
C MET A 245 2.98 -3.44 4.33
N LEU A 246 2.79 -2.14 4.50
CA LEU A 246 3.24 -1.41 5.70
C LEU A 246 2.63 -2.01 6.97
N LYS A 247 1.33 -2.33 6.95
CA LYS A 247 0.66 -3.02 8.06
C LYS A 247 1.37 -4.32 8.42
N ARG A 248 1.69 -5.18 7.44
CA ARG A 248 2.38 -6.45 7.67
C ARG A 248 3.75 -6.19 8.31
N ILE A 249 4.55 -5.28 7.75
CA ILE A 249 5.87 -4.94 8.26
C ILE A 249 5.78 -4.50 9.74
N LEU A 250 4.87 -3.58 10.05
CA LEU A 250 4.71 -3.04 11.41
C LEU A 250 4.14 -4.05 12.41
N THR A 251 3.36 -5.05 11.97
CA THR A 251 2.79 -6.06 12.85
C THR A 251 3.65 -7.30 12.99
N GLU A 252 4.56 -7.55 12.05
CA GLU A 252 5.20 -8.85 11.93
C GLU A 252 6.72 -8.81 11.97
N GLU A 253 7.33 -7.70 11.54
CA GLU A 253 8.79 -7.60 11.45
C GLU A 253 9.41 -6.85 12.63
N ILE A 254 8.72 -5.85 13.20
CA ILE A 254 9.28 -4.94 14.19
C ILE A 254 8.59 -5.12 15.54
N GLU A 255 9.37 -5.37 16.58
CA GLU A 255 8.87 -5.59 17.95
C GLU A 255 8.33 -4.29 18.58
N SER A 256 9.08 -3.20 18.48
CA SER A 256 8.76 -1.95 19.15
C SER A 256 8.61 -0.80 18.16
N VAL A 257 7.37 -0.31 18.01
CA VAL A 257 7.02 0.89 17.22
C VAL A 257 6.00 1.69 18.01
N SER A 258 6.22 2.97 18.19
CA SER A 258 5.28 3.87 18.87
C SER A 258 4.10 4.25 17.96
N ASP A 259 3.03 4.75 18.58
CA ASP A 259 1.85 5.22 17.84
C ASP A 259 2.21 6.35 16.86
N ASP A 260 3.10 7.26 17.27
CA ASP A 260 3.56 8.38 16.42
C ASP A 260 4.41 7.90 15.23
N GLU A 261 5.30 6.93 15.44
CA GLU A 261 6.08 6.33 14.35
C GLU A 261 5.18 5.64 13.33
N ILE A 262 4.15 4.91 13.78
CA ILE A 262 3.17 4.28 12.89
C ILE A 262 2.42 5.34 12.09
N ARG A 263 1.98 6.42 12.74
CA ARG A 263 1.26 7.51 12.09
C ARG A 263 2.13 8.19 11.04
N ARG A 264 3.37 8.56 11.41
CA ARG A 264 4.32 9.22 10.50
C ARG A 264 4.71 8.33 9.33
N LEU A 265 4.92 7.04 9.53
CA LEU A 265 5.19 6.11 8.44
C LEU A 265 4.01 5.98 7.47
N CYS A 266 2.77 5.88 7.99
CA CYS A 266 1.58 5.90 7.14
C CYS A 266 1.51 7.20 6.31
N MET A 267 1.77 8.34 6.93
CA MET A 267 1.79 9.64 6.27
C MET A 267 2.88 9.72 5.19
N LEU A 268 4.12 9.35 5.52
CA LEU A 268 5.25 9.42 4.60
C LEU A 268 5.08 8.49 3.39
N VAL A 269 4.66 7.25 3.61
CA VAL A 269 4.52 6.27 2.53
C VAL A 269 3.35 6.64 1.60
N VAL A 270 2.25 7.13 2.15
CA VAL A 270 1.04 7.43 1.35
C VAL A 270 1.11 8.79 0.67
N TYR A 271 1.76 9.76 1.30
CA TYR A 271 1.75 11.16 0.85
C TYR A 271 3.14 11.69 0.50
N HIS A 272 4.11 10.81 0.17
CA HIS A 272 5.46 11.25 -0.22
C HIS A 272 5.48 12.28 -1.36
N ASP A 273 4.51 12.22 -2.26
CA ASP A 273 4.38 13.13 -3.42
C ASP A 273 3.67 14.45 -3.12
N ILE A 274 2.95 14.57 -1.99
CA ILE A 274 1.93 15.61 -1.81
C ILE A 274 2.47 17.04 -1.92
N ILE A 275 3.67 17.32 -1.40
CA ILE A 275 4.29 18.65 -1.47
C ILE A 275 4.56 19.03 -2.94
N GLY A 276 5.14 18.10 -3.70
CA GLY A 276 5.38 18.28 -5.12
C GLY A 276 4.08 18.41 -5.92
N ASP A 277 3.07 17.63 -5.59
CA ASP A 277 1.77 17.66 -6.26
C ASP A 277 1.01 18.98 -6.01
N CYS A 278 1.05 19.51 -4.79
CA CYS A 278 0.45 20.82 -4.49
C CYS A 278 1.14 21.97 -5.23
N LEU A 279 2.46 21.87 -5.43
CA LEU A 279 3.23 22.93 -6.12
C LEU A 279 3.18 22.83 -7.64
N LEU A 280 2.96 21.63 -8.20
CA LEU A 280 3.13 21.35 -9.62
C LEU A 280 1.85 20.89 -10.33
N LYS A 281 0.89 20.32 -9.60
CA LYS A 281 -0.31 19.70 -10.16
C LYS A 281 -1.61 20.24 -9.57
N GLU A 282 -1.54 21.43 -8.92
CA GLU A 282 -2.70 22.12 -8.33
C GLU A 282 -3.48 21.29 -7.29
N ARG A 283 -2.81 20.32 -6.63
CA ARG A 283 -3.43 19.57 -5.54
C ARG A 283 -3.71 20.50 -4.36
N GLU A 284 -4.83 20.30 -3.69
CA GLU A 284 -5.27 21.19 -2.61
C GLU A 284 -4.38 21.11 -1.37
N LYS A 285 -3.86 22.25 -0.92
CA LYS A 285 -3.01 22.36 0.28
C LYS A 285 -3.75 22.00 1.56
N GLN A 286 -5.09 22.11 1.58
CA GLN A 286 -5.92 21.67 2.69
C GLN A 286 -5.66 20.20 3.05
N GLN A 287 -5.36 19.36 2.08
CA GLN A 287 -5.05 17.94 2.34
C GLN A 287 -3.81 17.76 3.20
N ILE A 288 -2.81 18.63 3.04
CA ILE A 288 -1.62 18.59 3.91
C ILE A 288 -2.01 19.01 5.33
N ALA A 289 -2.76 20.09 5.49
CA ALA A 289 -3.24 20.57 6.78
C ALA A 289 -4.05 19.50 7.54
N ASP A 290 -4.82 18.70 6.82
CA ASP A 290 -5.68 17.65 7.38
C ASP A 290 -4.89 16.42 7.87
N ILE A 291 -3.72 16.12 7.28
CA ILE A 291 -2.95 14.91 7.60
C ILE A 291 -1.81 15.14 8.58
N ILE A 292 -1.26 16.35 8.67
CA ILE A 292 -0.18 16.67 9.61
C ILE A 292 -0.72 16.99 11.00
N GLU A 293 0.02 16.69 12.04
CA GLU A 293 -0.30 17.11 13.41
C GLU A 293 0.46 18.38 13.82
N ASN A 294 1.66 18.57 13.30
CA ASN A 294 2.55 19.66 13.66
C ASN A 294 3.47 20.06 12.49
N GLU A 295 4.31 21.08 12.73
CA GLU A 295 5.25 21.56 11.71
C GLU A 295 6.32 20.53 11.33
N ASP A 296 6.73 19.68 12.28
CA ASP A 296 7.73 18.64 12.04
C ASP A 296 7.23 17.61 11.01
N ASP A 297 5.93 17.28 11.04
CA ASP A 297 5.30 16.43 10.03
C ASP A 297 5.36 17.05 8.63
N TYR A 298 5.13 18.36 8.54
CA TYR A 298 5.29 19.08 7.26
C TYR A 298 6.73 19.02 6.75
N ASP A 299 7.70 19.22 7.64
CA ASP A 299 9.12 19.19 7.29
C ASP A 299 9.55 17.79 6.86
N MET A 300 9.03 16.73 7.48
CA MET A 300 9.24 15.34 7.04
C MET A 300 8.66 15.09 5.64
N LEU A 301 7.43 15.52 5.37
CA LEU A 301 6.81 15.40 4.05
C LEU A 301 7.58 16.20 2.98
N SER A 302 8.04 17.40 3.34
CA SER A 302 8.88 18.21 2.46
C SER A 302 10.19 17.51 2.13
N ALA A 303 10.85 16.93 3.13
CA ALA A 303 12.11 16.23 2.94
C ALA A 303 11.99 15.06 1.98
N ILE A 304 10.98 14.19 2.16
CA ILE A 304 10.78 13.03 1.28
C ILE A 304 10.36 13.46 -0.12
N SER A 305 9.45 14.42 -0.27
CA SER A 305 8.95 14.88 -1.58
C SER A 305 10.04 15.59 -2.40
N ILE A 306 10.92 16.35 -1.74
CA ILE A 306 12.09 16.97 -2.37
C ILE A 306 13.09 15.89 -2.80
N ALA A 307 13.39 14.93 -1.93
CA ALA A 307 14.33 13.86 -2.21
C ALA A 307 13.86 12.99 -3.38
N ASP A 308 12.59 12.59 -3.37
CA ASP A 308 11.96 11.84 -4.45
C ASP A 308 12.06 12.60 -5.78
N SER A 309 11.60 13.85 -5.81
CA SER A 309 11.66 14.67 -7.02
C SER A 309 13.09 14.92 -7.50
N THR A 310 14.05 15.14 -6.60
CA THR A 310 15.46 15.37 -6.95
C THR A 310 16.09 14.12 -7.56
N SER A 311 15.75 12.94 -7.06
CA SER A 311 16.25 11.66 -7.57
C SER A 311 15.89 11.41 -9.04
N ILE A 312 14.80 12.03 -9.51
CA ILE A 312 14.31 11.94 -10.88
C ILE A 312 14.80 13.12 -11.73
N ASN A 313 14.69 14.34 -11.17
CA ASN A 313 15.00 15.57 -11.86
C ASN A 313 15.43 16.68 -10.89
N ASP A 314 16.71 17.03 -10.92
CA ASP A 314 17.30 18.08 -10.09
C ASP A 314 16.59 19.44 -10.17
N ALA A 315 16.16 19.86 -11.35
CA ALA A 315 15.50 21.14 -11.51
C ALA A 315 14.14 21.15 -10.82
N ARG A 316 13.40 20.04 -10.88
CA ARG A 316 12.13 19.84 -10.18
C ARG A 316 12.34 19.87 -8.67
N GLY A 317 13.32 19.12 -8.17
CA GLY A 317 13.67 19.11 -6.74
C GLY A 317 14.03 20.49 -6.21
N ARG A 318 14.86 21.24 -6.93
CA ARG A 318 15.21 22.65 -6.58
C ARG A 318 13.99 23.57 -6.55
N MET A 319 13.06 23.42 -7.49
CA MET A 319 11.84 24.24 -7.54
C MET A 319 10.95 23.93 -6.33
N ILE A 320 10.73 22.65 -5.98
CA ILE A 320 9.97 22.28 -4.80
C ILE A 320 10.66 22.81 -3.55
N SER A 321 11.96 22.59 -3.39
CA SER A 321 12.74 23.04 -2.24
C SER A 321 12.68 24.59 -2.03
N LYS A 322 12.63 25.34 -3.12
CA LYS A 322 12.52 26.80 -3.07
C LYS A 322 11.16 27.27 -2.57
N ASN A 323 10.08 26.59 -2.95
CA ASN A 323 8.70 27.05 -2.69
C ASN A 323 8.05 26.38 -1.46
N ALA A 324 8.60 25.25 -0.98
CA ALA A 324 8.06 24.53 0.18
C ALA A 324 7.99 25.40 1.47
N PRO A 325 8.96 26.29 1.78
CA PRO A 325 8.87 27.14 2.96
C PRO A 325 7.67 28.09 2.94
N ASP A 326 7.39 28.72 1.80
CA ASP A 326 6.24 29.64 1.68
C ASP A 326 4.92 28.85 1.78
N MET A 327 4.86 27.68 1.17
CA MET A 327 3.70 26.80 1.28
C MET A 327 3.50 26.30 2.72
N LYS A 328 4.57 26.10 3.51
CA LYS A 328 4.46 25.73 4.92
C LYS A 328 3.62 26.76 5.68
N VAL A 329 3.89 28.05 5.48
CA VAL A 329 3.13 29.12 6.14
C VAL A 329 1.66 29.07 5.78
N GLU A 330 1.33 28.86 4.50
CA GLU A 330 -0.06 28.73 4.07
C GLU A 330 -0.75 27.52 4.68
N VAL A 331 -0.08 26.36 4.70
CA VAL A 331 -0.60 25.12 5.29
C VAL A 331 -0.84 25.25 6.80
N MET A 332 0.09 25.90 7.52
CA MET A 332 -0.09 26.14 8.94
C MET A 332 -1.28 27.07 9.24
N ASN A 333 -1.48 28.08 8.40
CA ASN A 333 -2.66 28.95 8.50
C ASN A 333 -3.97 28.18 8.26
N LEU A 334 -4.00 27.29 7.26
CA LEU A 334 -5.16 26.42 6.99
C LEU A 334 -5.44 25.44 8.15
N LYS A 335 -4.40 25.01 8.87
CA LYS A 335 -4.53 24.08 9.98
C LYS A 335 -5.11 24.74 11.23
N HIS A 336 -4.85 26.04 11.45
CA HIS A 336 -5.21 26.76 12.67
C HIS A 336 -6.42 27.70 12.49
N GLY A 337 -6.89 27.89 11.26
CA GLY A 337 -8.08 28.67 10.90
C GLY A 337 -9.32 27.83 10.88
#